data_263e14733821abaeacd97f5d527462cf
#
_entry.id   263e14733821abaeacd97f5d527462cf
#
_cell.length_a   1.000
_cell.length_b   1.000
_cell.length_c   1.000
_cell.angle_alpha   90.00
_cell.angle_beta   90.00
_cell.angle_gamma   90.00
#
_symmetry.space_group_name_H-M   'P 1'
#
loop_
_entity.id
_entity.type
_entity.pdbx_description
1 polymer ?
#
loop_
_entity_poly.entity_id
_entity_poly.type
_entity_poly.pdbx_seq_one_letter_code
_entity_poly.pdbx_strand_id
1 'polypeptide(L)'
;MAQIKITDSAGKSAGTIEVSDGIFAIEPNGACIHQVVRSQMAARRQGTHDTKTRGQVSGGGRKPFRQKGTGRARQGTTRAAQFRHGGVVFGPHPRSYAFRVNNKVVKLAMASVLSGKLAADELFVVDGFNFEKPSTKAAAKALEALGCKGRVTVVVNDEDVNSFL
;
A
#
# COMPACT_ATOMS: atom_id res chain seq x y z
N MET A 1 9.46 -7.42 30.47
CA MET A 1 8.23 -6.89 29.83
C MET A 1 8.51 -5.45 29.43
N ALA A 2 8.24 -5.10 28.18
CA ALA A 2 8.37 -3.72 27.71
C ALA A 2 7.31 -2.84 28.40
N GLN A 3 7.67 -1.61 28.74
CA GLN A 3 6.75 -0.65 29.37
C GLN A 3 6.52 0.52 28.43
N ILE A 4 5.27 0.92 28.28
CA ILE A 4 4.87 2.09 27.48
C ILE A 4 4.23 3.11 28.40
N LYS A 5 4.63 4.38 28.25
CA LYS A 5 4.04 5.49 28.99
C LYS A 5 2.68 5.83 28.41
N ILE A 6 1.68 5.96 29.27
CA ILE A 6 0.36 6.49 28.89
C ILE A 6 0.36 7.99 29.13
N THR A 7 -0.11 8.75 28.16
CA THR A 7 -0.23 10.21 28.23
C THR A 7 -1.69 10.64 28.08
N ASP A 8 -2.04 11.75 28.66
CA ASP A 8 -3.33 12.43 28.43
C ASP A 8 -3.26 13.22 27.09
N SER A 9 -4.40 13.63 26.57
CA SER A 9 -4.52 14.50 25.38
C SER A 9 -3.75 15.83 25.50
N ALA A 10 -3.42 16.25 26.71
CA ALA A 10 -2.59 17.43 27.04
C ALA A 10 -1.07 17.12 27.13
N GLY A 11 -0.64 15.88 26.85
CA GLY A 11 0.76 15.46 26.92
C GLY A 11 1.27 15.18 28.35
N LYS A 12 0.41 15.14 29.36
CA LYS A 12 0.78 14.81 30.73
C LYS A 12 0.80 13.30 30.92
N SER A 13 1.75 12.79 31.73
CA SER A 13 1.83 11.37 32.04
C SER A 13 0.61 10.94 32.89
N ALA A 14 -0.13 9.95 32.38
CA ALA A 14 -1.28 9.36 33.06
C ALA A 14 -0.95 7.99 33.72
N GLY A 15 0.18 7.38 33.34
CA GLY A 15 0.60 6.09 33.88
C GLY A 15 1.56 5.33 32.99
N THR A 16 1.73 4.05 33.27
CA THR A 16 2.51 3.10 32.43
C THR A 16 1.74 1.81 32.26
N ILE A 17 1.84 1.20 31.11
CA ILE A 17 1.27 -0.11 30.79
C ILE A 17 2.40 -1.10 30.47
N GLU A 18 2.28 -2.32 30.98
CA GLU A 18 3.15 -3.43 30.62
C GLU A 18 2.63 -4.13 29.38
N VAL A 19 3.52 -4.33 28.40
CA VAL A 19 3.17 -4.96 27.12
C VAL A 19 4.03 -6.18 26.84
N SER A 20 3.56 -7.06 25.99
CA SER A 20 4.23 -8.32 25.66
C SER A 20 5.53 -8.08 24.88
N ASP A 21 6.63 -8.63 25.38
CA ASP A 21 7.95 -8.58 24.72
C ASP A 21 7.91 -9.23 23.33
N GLY A 22 7.09 -10.25 23.13
CA GLY A 22 6.94 -10.93 21.84
C GLY A 22 6.35 -10.08 20.73
N ILE A 23 5.85 -8.88 21.04
CA ILE A 23 5.29 -7.94 20.04
C ILE A 23 6.08 -6.62 20.03
N PHE A 24 6.52 -6.13 21.19
CA PHE A 24 7.08 -4.78 21.33
C PHE A 24 8.58 -4.75 21.62
N ALA A 25 9.22 -5.91 21.82
CA ALA A 25 10.65 -5.99 22.12
C ALA A 25 11.40 -6.96 21.20
N ILE A 26 10.90 -7.21 19.99
CA ILE A 26 11.56 -8.06 19.00
C ILE A 26 12.53 -7.25 18.14
N GLU A 27 13.59 -7.90 17.66
CA GLU A 27 14.49 -7.30 16.65
C GLU A 27 13.74 -7.09 15.33
N PRO A 28 13.72 -5.86 14.77
CA PRO A 28 12.99 -5.55 13.55
C PRO A 28 13.51 -6.31 12.33
N ASN A 29 12.65 -7.09 11.65
CA ASN A 29 12.95 -7.80 10.42
C ASN A 29 12.55 -6.99 9.19
N GLY A 30 13.49 -6.24 8.61
CA GLY A 30 13.27 -5.39 7.45
C GLY A 30 12.80 -6.13 6.20
N ALA A 31 13.22 -7.39 5.99
CA ALA A 31 12.80 -8.18 4.84
C ALA A 31 11.30 -8.51 4.88
N CYS A 32 10.78 -8.89 6.06
CA CYS A 32 9.36 -9.15 6.27
C CYS A 32 8.52 -7.89 6.07
N ILE A 33 8.97 -6.75 6.65
CA ILE A 33 8.30 -5.44 6.47
C ILE A 33 8.23 -5.08 4.99
N HIS A 34 9.36 -5.15 4.28
CA HIS A 34 9.41 -4.84 2.85
C HIS A 34 8.47 -5.72 2.01
N GLN A 35 8.41 -7.02 2.29
CA GLN A 35 7.52 -7.94 1.57
C GLN A 35 6.05 -7.59 1.76
N VAL A 36 5.63 -7.25 2.98
CA VAL A 36 4.25 -6.85 3.30
C VAL A 36 3.91 -5.52 2.63
N VAL A 37 4.79 -4.52 2.72
CA VAL A 37 4.59 -3.22 2.06
C VAL A 37 4.47 -3.39 0.54
N ARG A 38 5.32 -4.21 -0.09
CA ARG A 38 5.20 -4.52 -1.53
C ARG A 38 3.85 -5.14 -1.89
N SER A 39 3.34 -6.06 -1.07
CA SER A 39 2.01 -6.66 -1.28
C SER A 39 0.90 -5.61 -1.21
N GLN A 40 0.93 -4.74 -0.22
CA GLN A 40 -0.05 -3.66 -0.05
C GLN A 40 0.01 -2.65 -1.20
N MET A 41 1.21 -2.23 -1.60
CA MET A 41 1.42 -1.31 -2.73
C MET A 41 0.95 -1.93 -4.06
N ALA A 42 1.21 -3.22 -4.27
CA ALA A 42 0.75 -3.95 -5.44
C ALA A 42 -0.79 -4.08 -5.48
N ALA A 43 -1.43 -4.33 -4.34
CA ALA A 43 -2.89 -4.41 -4.22
C ALA A 43 -3.61 -3.09 -4.53
N ARG A 44 -2.95 -1.94 -4.30
CA ARG A 44 -3.50 -0.61 -4.63
C ARG A 44 -3.48 -0.28 -6.11
N ARG A 45 -2.72 -1.02 -6.93
CA ARG A 45 -2.66 -0.78 -8.37
C ARG A 45 -3.97 -1.20 -9.03
N GLN A 46 -4.61 -0.29 -9.73
CA GLN A 46 -5.87 -0.52 -10.43
C GLN A 46 -5.73 -1.49 -11.62
N GLY A 47 -4.58 -1.46 -12.32
CA GLY A 47 -4.26 -2.40 -13.39
C GLY A 47 -5.13 -2.30 -14.64
N THR A 48 -5.64 -1.12 -14.98
CA THR A 48 -6.58 -0.87 -16.10
C THR A 48 -5.90 -0.66 -17.45
N HIS A 49 -4.58 -0.78 -17.54
CA HIS A 49 -3.83 -0.67 -18.78
C HIS A 49 -4.19 -1.81 -19.74
N ASP A 50 -4.35 -1.49 -21.01
CA ASP A 50 -4.64 -2.48 -22.05
C ASP A 50 -3.94 -2.12 -23.37
N THR A 51 -3.67 -3.14 -24.18
CA THR A 51 -3.09 -3.01 -25.51
C THR A 51 -3.83 -3.89 -26.49
N LYS A 52 -4.07 -3.39 -27.69
CA LYS A 52 -4.77 -4.15 -28.74
C LYS A 52 -3.85 -5.19 -29.35
N THR A 53 -4.24 -6.45 -29.26
CA THR A 53 -3.62 -7.54 -30.00
C THR A 53 -3.93 -7.47 -31.49
N ARG A 54 -3.24 -8.24 -32.31
CA ARG A 54 -3.48 -8.32 -33.75
C ARG A 54 -4.95 -8.59 -34.12
N GLY A 55 -5.67 -9.35 -33.29
CA GLY A 55 -7.09 -9.64 -33.51
C GLY A 55 -8.00 -8.45 -33.23
N GLN A 56 -7.61 -7.59 -32.30
CA GLN A 56 -8.41 -6.45 -31.83
C GLN A 56 -8.18 -5.16 -32.64
N VAL A 57 -7.06 -5.07 -33.37
CA VAL A 57 -6.80 -3.92 -34.24
C VAL A 57 -7.75 -3.95 -35.45
N SER A 58 -8.35 -2.82 -35.78
CA SER A 58 -9.23 -2.69 -36.95
C SER A 58 -8.45 -2.80 -38.28
N GLY A 59 -9.07 -3.31 -39.34
CA GLY A 59 -8.49 -3.41 -40.67
C GLY A 59 -7.90 -4.79 -41.01
N GLY A 60 -7.09 -4.88 -42.05
CA GLY A 60 -6.25 -6.04 -42.42
C GLY A 60 -7.01 -7.30 -42.86
N GLY A 61 -8.27 -7.23 -43.27
CA GLY A 61 -9.06 -8.38 -43.76
C GLY A 61 -8.54 -8.97 -45.07
N ARG A 62 -7.77 -8.19 -45.85
CA ARG A 62 -7.19 -8.63 -47.13
C ARG A 62 -5.70 -8.83 -47.00
N LYS A 63 -5.15 -9.88 -47.65
CA LYS A 63 -3.71 -10.10 -47.76
C LYS A 63 -3.06 -8.93 -48.54
N PRO A 64 -1.97 -8.30 -48.04
CA PRO A 64 -1.38 -7.12 -48.66
C PRO A 64 -0.92 -7.33 -50.10
N PHE A 65 -0.37 -8.48 -50.42
CA PHE A 65 0.09 -8.88 -51.73
C PHE A 65 0.17 -10.42 -51.86
N ARG A 66 0.33 -10.89 -53.10
CA ARG A 66 0.43 -12.32 -53.42
C ARG A 66 1.63 -13.00 -52.74
N GLN A 67 1.54 -14.32 -52.51
CA GLN A 67 2.49 -15.11 -51.71
C GLN A 67 3.91 -15.19 -52.31
N LYS A 68 4.02 -15.17 -53.67
CA LYS A 68 5.28 -15.30 -54.41
C LYS A 68 5.32 -14.28 -55.57
N GLY A 69 6.51 -14.00 -56.13
CA GLY A 69 6.69 -13.15 -57.31
C GLY A 69 6.60 -11.64 -57.03
N THR A 70 6.84 -11.19 -55.80
CA THR A 70 6.83 -9.75 -55.42
C THR A 70 8.22 -9.22 -55.04
N GLY A 71 9.20 -10.10 -54.88
CA GLY A 71 10.54 -9.73 -54.35
C GLY A 71 10.55 -9.23 -52.88
N ARG A 72 9.39 -9.26 -52.19
CA ARG A 72 9.21 -8.77 -50.82
C ARG A 72 9.03 -9.93 -49.85
N ALA A 73 9.30 -9.67 -48.55
CA ALA A 73 9.00 -10.61 -47.49
C ALA A 73 7.50 -10.95 -47.45
N ARG A 74 7.17 -12.22 -47.23
CA ARG A 74 5.78 -12.68 -47.18
C ARG A 74 5.01 -12.06 -46.06
N GLN A 75 3.83 -11.53 -46.30
CA GLN A 75 2.96 -10.91 -45.31
C GLN A 75 1.54 -11.48 -45.38
N GLY A 76 0.95 -11.78 -44.23
CA GLY A 76 -0.44 -12.27 -44.14
C GLY A 76 -1.47 -11.18 -43.86
N THR A 77 -1.10 -10.15 -43.13
CA THR A 77 -2.01 -9.05 -42.74
C THR A 77 -1.20 -7.80 -42.38
N THR A 78 -1.80 -6.62 -42.64
CA THR A 78 -1.25 -5.31 -42.22
C THR A 78 -1.37 -5.05 -40.72
N ARG A 79 -2.17 -5.87 -40.00
CA ARG A 79 -2.33 -5.77 -38.54
C ARG A 79 -1.21 -6.46 -37.73
N ALA A 80 -0.27 -7.11 -38.40
CA ALA A 80 0.86 -7.79 -37.73
C ALA A 80 1.75 -6.79 -37.02
N ALA A 81 2.41 -7.21 -35.94
CA ALA A 81 3.17 -6.33 -35.04
C ALA A 81 4.33 -5.58 -35.72
N GLN A 82 4.86 -6.11 -36.84
CA GLN A 82 5.92 -5.44 -37.61
C GLN A 82 5.44 -4.23 -38.42
N PHE A 83 4.16 -4.04 -38.58
CA PHE A 83 3.59 -2.89 -39.27
C PHE A 83 3.25 -1.75 -38.32
N ARG A 84 3.40 -0.52 -38.78
CA ARG A 84 2.88 0.66 -38.07
C ARG A 84 1.37 0.50 -37.86
N HIS A 85 0.92 0.83 -36.67
CA HIS A 85 -0.49 0.64 -36.25
C HIS A 85 -0.95 -0.84 -36.20
N GLY A 86 -0.04 -1.80 -36.29
CA GLY A 86 -0.30 -3.20 -36.03
C GLY A 86 -0.51 -3.50 -34.53
N GLY A 87 -0.91 -4.75 -34.22
CA GLY A 87 -1.16 -5.17 -32.85
C GLY A 87 0.12 -5.33 -32.03
N VAL A 88 0.02 -5.19 -30.71
CA VAL A 88 1.09 -5.49 -29.76
C VAL A 88 1.04 -6.98 -29.40
N VAL A 89 2.21 -7.67 -29.40
CA VAL A 89 2.23 -9.13 -29.19
C VAL A 89 2.11 -9.49 -27.72
N PHE A 90 3.00 -8.96 -26.85
CA PHE A 90 3.02 -9.21 -25.41
C PHE A 90 2.81 -7.92 -24.61
N GLY A 91 1.80 -7.16 -25.00
CA GLY A 91 1.46 -5.94 -24.29
C GLY A 91 0.76 -6.20 -22.96
N PRO A 92 0.69 -5.18 -22.11
CA PRO A 92 -0.05 -5.28 -20.87
C PRO A 92 -1.56 -5.42 -21.14
N HIS A 93 -2.20 -6.26 -20.34
CA HIS A 93 -3.66 -6.41 -20.28
C HIS A 93 -4.17 -6.13 -18.87
N PRO A 94 -5.44 -5.78 -18.69
CA PRO A 94 -6.02 -5.53 -17.39
C PRO A 94 -5.85 -6.75 -16.47
N ARG A 95 -5.26 -6.52 -15.30
CA ARG A 95 -5.05 -7.59 -14.31
C ARG A 95 -4.96 -7.03 -12.90
N SER A 96 -5.29 -7.84 -11.92
CA SER A 96 -4.95 -7.56 -10.53
C SER A 96 -3.46 -7.80 -10.30
N TYR A 97 -2.82 -6.90 -9.54
CA TYR A 97 -1.43 -7.04 -9.10
C TYR A 97 -1.31 -7.54 -7.66
N ALA A 98 -2.44 -7.76 -6.98
CA ALA A 98 -2.45 -8.26 -5.62
C ALA A 98 -1.81 -9.65 -5.55
N PHE A 99 -0.95 -9.84 -4.55
CA PHE A 99 -0.40 -11.13 -4.20
C PHE A 99 -0.46 -11.35 -2.69
N ARG A 100 -0.70 -12.59 -2.31
CA ARG A 100 -0.84 -12.99 -0.91
C ARG A 100 0.53 -13.16 -0.24
N VAL A 101 0.64 -12.67 0.99
CA VAL A 101 1.76 -12.95 1.89
C VAL A 101 1.28 -13.87 3.02
N ASN A 102 2.14 -14.77 3.49
CA ASN A 102 1.82 -15.67 4.58
C ASN A 102 1.50 -14.90 5.87
N ASN A 103 0.44 -15.30 6.58
CA ASN A 103 -0.01 -14.63 7.81
C ASN A 103 1.08 -14.54 8.88
N LYS A 104 1.96 -15.56 9.00
CA LYS A 104 3.11 -15.52 9.93
C LYS A 104 4.08 -14.37 9.61
N VAL A 105 4.33 -14.14 8.30
CA VAL A 105 5.18 -13.02 7.83
C VAL A 105 4.52 -11.68 8.11
N VAL A 106 3.21 -11.57 7.91
CA VAL A 106 2.44 -10.34 8.21
C VAL A 106 2.49 -10.03 9.70
N LYS A 107 2.27 -11.03 10.57
CA LYS A 107 2.34 -10.87 12.03
C LYS A 107 3.75 -10.43 12.47
N LEU A 108 4.80 -11.09 11.94
CA LEU A 108 6.19 -10.73 12.26
C LEU A 108 6.54 -9.32 11.77
N ALA A 109 6.08 -8.93 10.59
CA ALA A 109 6.29 -7.58 10.06
C ALA A 109 5.60 -6.52 10.94
N MET A 110 4.36 -6.76 11.38
CA MET A 110 3.63 -5.85 12.27
C MET A 110 4.34 -5.70 13.62
N ALA A 111 4.71 -6.81 14.25
CA ALA A 111 5.45 -6.78 15.51
C ALA A 111 6.82 -6.08 15.37
N SER A 112 7.53 -6.30 14.24
CA SER A 112 8.79 -5.62 13.93
C SER A 112 8.62 -4.09 13.80
N VAL A 113 7.52 -3.63 13.16
CA VAL A 113 7.23 -2.20 13.04
C VAL A 113 6.90 -1.60 14.40
N LEU A 114 6.07 -2.25 15.21
CA LEU A 114 5.69 -1.77 16.55
C LEU A 114 6.89 -1.69 17.47
N SER A 115 7.76 -2.72 17.49
CA SER A 115 9.00 -2.72 18.26
C SER A 115 9.95 -1.60 17.83
N GLY A 116 10.12 -1.40 16.51
CA GLY A 116 10.95 -0.34 15.97
C GLY A 116 10.42 1.07 16.31
N LYS A 117 9.11 1.27 16.25
CA LYS A 117 8.47 2.52 16.64
C LYS A 117 8.60 2.82 18.14
N LEU A 118 8.44 1.80 18.97
CA LEU A 118 8.64 1.95 20.42
C LEU A 118 10.09 2.29 20.75
N ALA A 119 11.06 1.62 20.14
CA ALA A 119 12.48 1.88 20.33
C ALA A 119 12.94 3.27 19.85
N ALA A 120 12.20 3.86 18.87
CA ALA A 120 12.44 5.21 18.35
C ALA A 120 11.66 6.31 19.09
N ASP A 121 10.93 5.97 20.17
CA ASP A 121 10.01 6.88 20.90
C ASP A 121 8.95 7.53 19.95
N GLU A 122 8.53 6.80 18.91
CA GLU A 122 7.52 7.26 17.94
C GLU A 122 6.15 6.62 18.15
N LEU A 123 5.96 5.86 19.23
CA LEU A 123 4.69 5.24 19.62
C LEU A 123 4.15 5.91 20.87
N PHE A 124 3.03 6.60 20.74
CA PHE A 124 2.33 7.27 21.83
C PHE A 124 1.06 6.49 22.18
N VAL A 125 0.83 6.25 23.46
CA VAL A 125 -0.42 5.69 23.98
C VAL A 125 -1.14 6.79 24.73
N VAL A 126 -2.36 7.09 24.31
CA VAL A 126 -3.20 8.15 24.89
C VAL A 126 -4.39 7.50 25.57
N ASP A 127 -4.72 7.95 26.76
CA ASP A 127 -5.88 7.43 27.53
C ASP A 127 -7.24 7.71 26.85
N GLY A 128 -7.32 8.80 26.06
CA GLY A 128 -8.46 9.16 25.23
C GLY A 128 -8.38 10.61 24.77
N PHE A 129 -9.01 10.90 23.65
CA PHE A 129 -9.09 12.28 23.17
C PHE A 129 -10.30 13.03 23.74
N ASN A 130 -11.37 12.32 24.13
CA ASN A 130 -12.59 12.84 24.82
C ASN A 130 -13.13 14.17 24.24
N PHE A 131 -13.21 14.26 22.91
CA PHE A 131 -13.76 15.44 22.25
C PHE A 131 -15.29 15.47 22.38
N GLU A 132 -15.83 16.54 22.95
CA GLU A 132 -17.29 16.74 23.03
C GLU A 132 -17.94 16.92 21.64
N LYS A 133 -17.19 17.54 20.70
CA LYS A 133 -17.61 17.74 19.32
C LYS A 133 -16.43 17.51 18.37
N PRO A 134 -16.65 17.02 17.15
CA PRO A 134 -15.61 16.89 16.13
C PRO A 134 -14.94 18.26 15.87
N SER A 135 -13.62 18.33 16.09
CA SER A 135 -12.87 19.59 15.92
C SER A 135 -11.43 19.31 15.50
N THR A 136 -11.11 19.61 14.24
CA THR A 136 -9.76 19.50 13.70
C THR A 136 -8.75 20.38 14.44
N LYS A 137 -9.18 21.54 14.95
CA LYS A 137 -8.35 22.43 15.75
C LYS A 137 -7.98 21.84 17.10
N ALA A 138 -8.92 21.14 17.76
CA ALA A 138 -8.66 20.45 19.02
C ALA A 138 -7.71 19.27 18.81
N ALA A 139 -7.93 18.48 17.76
CA ALA A 139 -7.07 17.36 17.37
C ALA A 139 -5.63 17.83 17.06
N ALA A 140 -5.46 18.91 16.28
CA ALA A 140 -4.14 19.46 15.97
C ALA A 140 -3.39 19.88 17.25
N LYS A 141 -4.06 20.58 18.17
CA LYS A 141 -3.48 20.98 19.46
C LYS A 141 -3.07 19.80 20.32
N ALA A 142 -3.88 18.74 20.36
CA ALA A 142 -3.55 17.52 21.09
C ALA A 142 -2.29 16.83 20.50
N LEU A 143 -2.18 16.74 19.17
CA LEU A 143 -1.00 16.16 18.51
C LEU A 143 0.26 17.02 18.72
N GLU A 144 0.14 18.34 18.75
CA GLU A 144 1.24 19.23 19.10
C GLU A 144 1.67 19.07 20.56
N ALA A 145 0.73 18.95 21.50
CA ALA A 145 1.01 18.71 22.92
C ALA A 145 1.71 17.37 23.17
N LEU A 146 1.39 16.33 22.38
CA LEU A 146 2.08 15.04 22.39
C LEU A 146 3.46 15.08 21.72
N GLY A 147 3.85 16.18 21.08
CA GLY A 147 5.12 16.33 20.37
C GLY A 147 5.22 15.56 19.06
N CYS A 148 4.08 15.17 18.48
CA CYS A 148 4.05 14.44 17.21
C CYS A 148 4.56 15.30 16.06
N LYS A 149 5.47 14.75 15.23
CA LYS A 149 6.04 15.46 14.07
C LYS A 149 5.79 14.68 12.78
N GLY A 150 5.50 15.39 11.69
CA GLY A 150 5.35 14.79 10.36
C GLY A 150 4.02 14.07 10.17
N ARG A 151 4.07 12.88 9.58
CA ARG A 151 2.86 12.05 9.33
C ARG A 151 2.50 11.25 10.58
N VAL A 152 1.31 11.45 11.08
CA VAL A 152 0.80 10.75 12.26
C VAL A 152 -0.32 9.80 11.84
N THR A 153 -0.32 8.60 12.37
CA THR A 153 -1.43 7.65 12.27
C THR A 153 -2.08 7.54 13.64
N VAL A 154 -3.34 7.91 13.73
CA VAL A 154 -4.14 7.79 14.96
C VAL A 154 -4.98 6.53 14.85
N VAL A 155 -4.96 5.70 15.89
CA VAL A 155 -5.81 4.53 16.02
C VAL A 155 -6.83 4.83 17.12
N VAL A 156 -8.08 4.86 16.77
CA VAL A 156 -9.22 5.11 17.69
C VAL A 156 -10.13 3.90 17.73
N ASN A 157 -10.90 3.78 18.81
CA ASN A 157 -11.92 2.77 18.92
C ASN A 157 -13.19 3.21 18.16
N ASP A 158 -13.95 2.26 17.59
CA ASP A 158 -15.18 2.53 16.84
C ASP A 158 -16.27 3.22 17.71
N GLU A 159 -16.16 3.14 19.02
CA GLU A 159 -17.06 3.79 19.97
C GLU A 159 -16.82 5.31 20.10
N ASP A 160 -15.64 5.79 19.74
CA ASP A 160 -15.27 7.22 19.84
C ASP A 160 -15.52 7.95 18.52
N VAL A 161 -16.80 8.18 18.21
CA VAL A 161 -17.27 8.80 16.96
C VAL A 161 -16.71 10.21 16.76
N ASN A 162 -16.54 10.99 17.82
CA ASN A 162 -16.05 12.37 17.75
C ASN A 162 -14.56 12.47 17.41
N SER A 163 -13.79 11.43 17.74
CA SER A 163 -12.37 11.35 17.37
C SER A 163 -12.17 10.76 15.98
N PHE A 164 -13.20 10.05 15.45
CA PHE A 164 -13.16 9.47 14.11
C PHE A 164 -13.56 10.47 13.01
N LEU A 165 -14.46 11.40 13.28
CA LEU A 165 -14.94 12.47 12.38
C LEU A 165 -14.02 13.69 12.41
#